data_27b86dcde41193946bb4759dc00aa64b
#
_entry.id   27b86dcde41193946bb4759dc00aa64b
#
_cell.length_a   1.000
_cell.length_b   1.000
_cell.length_c   1.000
_cell.angle_alpha   90.00
_cell.angle_beta   90.00
_cell.angle_gamma   90.00
#
_symmetry.space_group_name_H-M   'P 1'
#
loop_
_entity.id
_entity.type
_entity.pdbx_description
1 polymer ?
#
loop_
_entity_poly.entity_id
_entity_poly.type
_entity_poly.pdbx_seq_one_letter_code
_entity_poly.pdbx_strand_id
1 'polypeptide(L)'
;MPPRPTDEINVRQNLLKLLESDPPHEERLLEELEGYRQAGQAVYACLLSILTHLNFTESEAYRHWRRIQAHRDRLLRALRRDVGLRVALLDYFVNVNRELHNPKVIEIAIYERTERSAVTDALTGLFNHAYFIQALNREVLRARRHDLKLSLAMFDLDDFKKVNDTRGHLEGDRILMKTAAVVRESLREIDTAARYGGEEFVILLPETSRAGAHVVADRIRRRIEERFRGRDAPQETISGGVATYPEDATSPEDLLRRADEGLYRAKADGKNRITMVGGERRRHLRVSVSHPLLLRARSTRRAARAKNVSAGGLLVSLRGPVPVGSNVTLVIPPAGGTSMALRGVVVRVEKAGHDGGRPYEIGVRLAAESTAALRALRRIGAY
;
A
#
# COMPACT_ATOMS: atom_id res chain seq x y z
N MET A 1 -9.73 -26.08 -4.92
CA MET A 1 -9.07 -24.76 -4.85
C MET A 1 -9.63 -24.06 -3.61
N PRO A 2 -8.85 -23.42 -2.75
CA PRO A 2 -9.41 -22.60 -1.69
C PRO A 2 -10.19 -21.43 -2.34
N PRO A 3 -11.34 -21.00 -1.75
CA PRO A 3 -12.11 -19.88 -2.27
C PRO A 3 -11.26 -18.61 -2.33
N ARG A 4 -11.52 -17.76 -3.33
CA ARG A 4 -10.82 -16.48 -3.46
C ARG A 4 -11.30 -15.54 -2.34
N PRO A 5 -10.45 -14.70 -1.75
CA PRO A 5 -10.83 -13.75 -0.69
C PRO A 5 -12.03 -12.84 -1.06
N THR A 6 -12.18 -12.51 -2.33
CA THR A 6 -13.31 -11.75 -2.89
C THR A 6 -14.65 -12.50 -2.77
N ASP A 7 -14.65 -13.82 -2.87
CA ASP A 7 -15.88 -14.62 -2.80
C ASP A 7 -16.40 -14.69 -1.35
N GLU A 8 -15.51 -14.76 -0.36
CA GLU A 8 -15.87 -14.75 1.06
C GLU A 8 -16.46 -13.40 1.51
N ILE A 9 -15.89 -12.29 1.04
CA ILE A 9 -16.37 -10.93 1.33
C ILE A 9 -17.78 -10.74 0.76
N ASN A 10 -18.03 -11.19 -0.46
CA ASN A 10 -19.34 -11.10 -1.10
C ASN A 10 -20.40 -11.92 -0.39
N VAL A 11 -20.06 -13.16 0.02
CA VAL A 11 -20.97 -14.05 0.80
C VAL A 11 -21.35 -13.39 2.13
N ARG A 12 -20.37 -12.87 2.87
CA ARG A 12 -20.62 -12.20 4.15
C ARG A 12 -21.55 -10.98 3.99
N GLN A 13 -21.31 -10.12 3.01
CA GLN A 13 -22.14 -8.95 2.76
C GLN A 13 -23.57 -9.29 2.37
N ASN A 14 -23.77 -10.33 1.57
CA ASN A 14 -25.10 -10.78 1.17
C ASN A 14 -25.86 -11.40 2.36
N LEU A 15 -25.20 -12.22 3.17
CA LEU A 15 -25.80 -12.79 4.39
C LEU A 15 -26.23 -11.69 5.37
N LEU A 16 -25.41 -10.66 5.56
CA LEU A 16 -25.74 -9.53 6.42
C LEU A 16 -26.99 -8.79 5.94
N LYS A 17 -27.09 -8.49 4.65
CA LYS A 17 -28.29 -7.84 4.08
C LYS A 17 -29.55 -8.66 4.29
N LEU A 18 -29.47 -10.00 4.19
CA LEU A 18 -30.60 -10.89 4.43
C LEU A 18 -30.98 -10.94 5.93
N LEU A 19 -29.97 -10.87 6.81
CA LEU A 19 -30.19 -10.87 8.26
C LEU A 19 -30.72 -9.52 8.79
N GLU A 20 -30.41 -8.40 8.12
CA GLU A 20 -30.87 -7.05 8.49
C GLU A 20 -32.28 -6.70 7.96
N SER A 21 -32.83 -7.49 7.02
CA SER A 21 -34.16 -7.23 6.47
C SER A 21 -35.25 -7.37 7.55
N ASP A 22 -36.20 -6.43 7.58
CA ASP A 22 -37.35 -6.45 8.48
C ASP A 22 -38.66 -6.51 7.65
N PRO A 23 -39.49 -7.58 7.76
CA PRO A 23 -39.27 -8.79 8.55
C PRO A 23 -38.13 -9.68 7.99
N PRO A 24 -37.45 -10.45 8.83
CA PRO A 24 -36.39 -11.32 8.36
C PRO A 24 -36.93 -12.38 7.39
N HIS A 25 -36.40 -12.40 6.18
CA HIS A 25 -36.81 -13.34 5.13
C HIS A 25 -36.08 -14.68 5.33
N GLU A 26 -36.50 -15.46 6.34
CA GLU A 26 -35.85 -16.73 6.67
C GLU A 26 -35.91 -17.75 5.51
N GLU A 27 -37.00 -17.80 4.75
CA GLU A 27 -37.11 -18.67 3.57
C GLU A 27 -36.06 -18.33 2.51
N ARG A 28 -35.88 -17.02 2.23
CA ARG A 28 -34.90 -16.54 1.29
C ARG A 28 -33.48 -16.81 1.78
N LEU A 29 -33.23 -16.67 3.08
CA LEU A 29 -31.93 -17.02 3.68
C LEU A 29 -31.61 -18.50 3.46
N LEU A 30 -32.60 -19.39 3.65
CA LEU A 30 -32.41 -20.83 3.44
C LEU A 30 -32.13 -21.19 1.97
N GLU A 31 -32.79 -20.54 1.03
CA GLU A 31 -32.58 -20.72 -0.41
C GLU A 31 -31.16 -20.26 -0.82
N GLU A 32 -30.76 -19.10 -0.38
CA GLU A 32 -29.42 -18.54 -0.66
C GLU A 32 -28.31 -19.41 -0.06
N LEU A 33 -28.47 -19.89 1.19
CA LEU A 33 -27.51 -20.80 1.83
C LEU A 33 -27.30 -22.08 1.02
N GLU A 34 -28.39 -22.66 0.50
CA GLU A 34 -28.28 -23.83 -0.33
C GLU A 34 -27.64 -23.57 -1.69
N GLY A 35 -27.90 -22.40 -2.31
CA GLY A 35 -27.26 -21.96 -3.53
C GLY A 35 -25.75 -21.82 -3.36
N TYR A 36 -25.29 -21.15 -2.30
CA TYR A 36 -23.85 -21.00 -2.00
C TYR A 36 -23.18 -22.36 -1.70
N ARG A 37 -23.88 -23.25 -0.98
CA ARG A 37 -23.38 -24.59 -0.71
C ARG A 37 -23.15 -25.39 -1.99
N GLN A 38 -24.08 -25.32 -2.94
CA GLN A 38 -23.96 -25.99 -4.24
C GLN A 38 -22.83 -25.42 -5.08
N ALA A 39 -22.53 -24.12 -4.92
CA ALA A 39 -21.37 -23.46 -5.52
C ALA A 39 -20.03 -23.78 -4.81
N GLY A 40 -20.04 -24.60 -3.74
CA GLY A 40 -18.84 -25.01 -3.00
C GLY A 40 -18.25 -23.91 -2.11
N GLN A 41 -19.05 -22.91 -1.72
CA GLN A 41 -18.63 -21.81 -0.87
C GLN A 41 -18.83 -22.11 0.62
N ALA A 42 -17.96 -21.56 1.48
CA ALA A 42 -17.99 -21.75 2.93
C ALA A 42 -19.04 -20.85 3.60
N VAL A 43 -20.33 -21.13 3.36
CA VAL A 43 -21.45 -20.27 3.76
C VAL A 43 -21.89 -20.49 5.20
N TYR A 44 -21.88 -21.74 5.69
CA TYR A 44 -22.35 -22.05 7.05
C TYR A 44 -21.37 -21.57 8.11
N ALA A 45 -20.05 -21.68 7.85
CA ALA A 45 -19.02 -21.11 8.72
C ALA A 45 -19.18 -19.60 8.82
N CYS A 46 -19.40 -18.92 7.69
CA CYS A 46 -19.64 -17.48 7.64
C CYS A 46 -20.91 -17.08 8.41
N LEU A 47 -22.02 -17.76 8.18
CA LEU A 47 -23.30 -17.51 8.88
C LEU A 47 -23.18 -17.67 10.39
N LEU A 48 -22.62 -18.79 10.85
CA LEU A 48 -22.45 -19.02 12.29
C LEU A 48 -21.47 -18.03 12.92
N SER A 49 -20.41 -17.66 12.22
CA SER A 49 -19.48 -16.61 12.69
C SER A 49 -20.20 -15.26 12.85
N ILE A 50 -21.07 -14.87 11.92
CA ILE A 50 -21.86 -13.63 12.03
C ILE A 50 -22.80 -13.66 13.24
N LEU A 51 -23.47 -14.79 13.47
CA LEU A 51 -24.53 -14.90 14.49
C LEU A 51 -24.01 -15.24 15.89
N THR A 52 -22.84 -15.86 16.03
CA THR A 52 -22.33 -16.37 17.32
C THR A 52 -20.94 -15.91 17.67
N HIS A 53 -20.18 -15.36 16.71
CA HIS A 53 -18.73 -15.06 16.80
C HIS A 53 -17.85 -16.29 17.08
N LEU A 54 -18.39 -17.49 16.93
CA LEU A 54 -17.62 -18.73 17.00
C LEU A 54 -17.06 -19.08 15.62
N ASN A 55 -15.83 -19.57 15.60
CA ASN A 55 -15.15 -19.98 14.37
C ASN A 55 -15.20 -21.49 14.22
N PHE A 56 -15.78 -21.94 13.13
CA PHE A 56 -15.88 -23.34 12.75
C PHE A 56 -15.30 -23.57 11.36
N THR A 57 -14.82 -24.77 11.10
CA THR A 57 -14.63 -25.20 9.71
C THR A 57 -16.02 -25.36 9.05
N GLU A 58 -16.07 -25.26 7.72
CA GLU A 58 -17.36 -25.39 7.00
C GLU A 58 -18.08 -26.71 7.31
N SER A 59 -17.34 -27.81 7.41
CA SER A 59 -17.89 -29.10 7.76
C SER A 59 -18.49 -29.16 9.17
N GLU A 60 -17.86 -28.48 10.13
CA GLU A 60 -18.38 -28.36 11.51
C GLU A 60 -19.60 -27.46 11.55
N ALA A 61 -19.52 -26.31 10.89
CA ALA A 61 -20.61 -25.34 10.78
C ALA A 61 -21.87 -25.98 10.16
N TYR A 62 -21.70 -26.76 9.09
CA TYR A 62 -22.82 -27.51 8.47
C TYR A 62 -23.43 -28.54 9.42
N ARG A 63 -22.61 -29.27 10.22
CA ARG A 63 -23.12 -30.18 11.26
C ARG A 63 -23.91 -29.45 12.34
N HIS A 64 -23.42 -28.32 12.80
CA HIS A 64 -24.17 -27.48 13.76
C HIS A 64 -25.46 -26.95 13.15
N TRP A 65 -25.42 -26.48 11.92
CA TRP A 65 -26.59 -26.01 11.20
C TRP A 65 -27.71 -27.07 11.15
N ARG A 66 -27.38 -28.30 10.76
CA ARG A 66 -28.33 -29.43 10.78
C ARG A 66 -28.91 -29.67 12.16
N ARG A 67 -28.12 -29.58 13.20
CA ARG A 67 -28.58 -29.76 14.59
C ARG A 67 -29.46 -28.60 15.07
N ILE A 68 -29.15 -27.38 14.66
CA ILE A 68 -29.96 -26.19 14.95
C ILE A 68 -31.34 -26.32 14.32
N GLN A 69 -31.44 -26.74 13.07
CA GLN A 69 -32.73 -26.99 12.42
C GLN A 69 -33.55 -28.08 13.13
N ALA A 70 -32.94 -29.22 13.43
CA ALA A 70 -33.59 -30.25 14.19
C ALA A 70 -34.02 -29.82 15.62
N HIS A 71 -33.26 -28.90 16.21
CA HIS A 71 -33.60 -28.29 17.50
C HIS A 71 -34.79 -27.33 17.38
N ARG A 72 -34.83 -26.50 16.34
CA ARG A 72 -35.97 -25.62 16.02
C ARG A 72 -37.27 -26.45 15.88
N ASP A 73 -37.23 -27.58 15.14
CA ASP A 73 -38.37 -28.46 14.99
C ASP A 73 -38.85 -29.09 16.33
N ARG A 74 -37.91 -29.35 17.24
CA ARG A 74 -38.27 -29.81 18.61
C ARG A 74 -38.94 -28.70 19.42
N LEU A 75 -38.42 -27.48 19.35
CA LEU A 75 -39.01 -26.31 20.02
C LEU A 75 -40.41 -26.02 19.48
N LEU A 76 -40.59 -26.04 18.15
CA LEU A 76 -41.89 -25.84 17.51
C LEU A 76 -42.93 -26.85 18.02
N ARG A 77 -42.55 -28.12 18.10
CA ARG A 77 -43.47 -29.18 18.64
C ARG A 77 -43.78 -29.00 20.12
N ALA A 78 -42.79 -28.63 20.91
CA ALA A 78 -42.96 -28.44 22.36
C ALA A 78 -43.77 -27.18 22.72
N LEU A 79 -43.51 -26.07 22.02
CA LEU A 79 -44.10 -24.79 22.34
C LEU A 79 -45.36 -24.46 21.50
N ARG A 80 -45.63 -25.29 20.49
CA ARG A 80 -46.72 -25.10 19.50
C ARG A 80 -46.68 -23.73 18.80
N ARG A 81 -45.51 -23.15 18.69
CA ARG A 81 -45.23 -21.93 17.93
C ARG A 81 -43.81 -21.96 17.37
N ASP A 82 -43.59 -21.34 16.21
CA ASP A 82 -42.26 -21.18 15.69
C ASP A 82 -41.54 -20.06 16.48
N VAL A 83 -40.35 -20.38 16.97
CA VAL A 83 -39.48 -19.43 17.71
C VAL A 83 -38.55 -18.66 16.78
N GLY A 84 -38.51 -19.02 15.50
CA GLY A 84 -37.57 -18.47 14.55
C GLY A 84 -36.17 -19.04 14.68
N LEU A 85 -35.38 -18.84 13.61
CA LEU A 85 -34.03 -19.37 13.51
C LEU A 85 -33.08 -18.84 14.59
N ARG A 86 -33.14 -17.54 14.85
CA ARG A 86 -32.22 -16.88 15.80
C ARG A 86 -32.38 -17.38 17.22
N VAL A 87 -33.61 -17.54 17.67
CA VAL A 87 -33.91 -18.10 19.01
C VAL A 87 -33.49 -19.56 19.11
N ALA A 88 -33.79 -20.38 18.11
CA ALA A 88 -33.40 -21.78 18.08
C ALA A 88 -31.86 -21.94 18.07
N LEU A 89 -31.15 -21.10 17.34
CA LEU A 89 -29.68 -21.06 17.29
C LEU A 89 -29.08 -20.68 18.65
N LEU A 90 -29.59 -19.63 19.26
CA LEU A 90 -29.09 -19.17 20.57
C LEU A 90 -29.34 -20.25 21.64
N ASP A 91 -30.55 -20.80 21.69
CA ASP A 91 -30.88 -21.85 22.67
C ASP A 91 -30.02 -23.11 22.44
N TYR A 92 -29.77 -23.48 21.18
CA TYR A 92 -28.89 -24.60 20.85
C TYR A 92 -27.46 -24.38 21.40
N PHE A 93 -26.85 -23.24 21.16
CA PHE A 93 -25.46 -22.99 21.58
C PHE A 93 -25.32 -22.73 23.07
N VAL A 94 -26.36 -22.25 23.75
CA VAL A 94 -26.35 -22.00 25.20
C VAL A 94 -26.73 -23.26 25.98
N ASN A 95 -27.81 -23.92 25.63
CA ASN A 95 -28.42 -24.95 26.45
C ASN A 95 -28.12 -26.39 25.98
N VAL A 96 -27.91 -26.57 24.66
CA VAL A 96 -27.71 -27.95 24.08
C VAL A 96 -26.21 -28.20 23.88
N ASN A 97 -25.53 -27.35 23.13
CA ASN A 97 -24.12 -27.53 22.80
C ASN A 97 -23.18 -26.92 23.84
N ARG A 98 -23.63 -25.91 24.56
CA ARG A 98 -22.93 -25.26 25.67
C ARG A 98 -21.57 -24.62 25.28
N GLU A 99 -21.41 -24.20 24.02
CA GLU A 99 -20.23 -23.47 23.56
C GLU A 99 -20.33 -21.95 23.85
N LEU A 100 -21.56 -21.42 24.02
CA LEU A 100 -21.78 -20.05 24.43
C LEU A 100 -22.05 -19.95 25.93
N HIS A 101 -21.13 -19.28 26.64
CA HIS A 101 -21.26 -18.99 28.06
C HIS A 101 -21.58 -17.50 28.24
N ASN A 102 -22.71 -17.16 28.81
CA ASN A 102 -23.16 -15.77 29.05
C ASN A 102 -23.23 -14.92 27.76
N PRO A 103 -23.95 -15.31 26.71
CA PRO A 103 -24.04 -14.54 25.47
C PRO A 103 -24.71 -13.20 25.73
N LYS A 104 -24.19 -12.16 25.08
CA LYS A 104 -24.81 -10.83 25.02
C LYS A 104 -25.54 -10.69 23.69
N VAL A 105 -26.82 -10.37 23.72
CA VAL A 105 -27.61 -10.09 22.50
C VAL A 105 -27.38 -8.63 22.10
N ILE A 106 -26.83 -8.44 20.90
CA ILE A 106 -26.60 -7.11 20.32
C ILE A 106 -27.16 -7.13 18.90
N GLU A 107 -27.78 -6.04 18.45
CA GLU A 107 -28.18 -5.91 17.05
C GLU A 107 -26.96 -6.02 16.13
N ILE A 108 -27.10 -6.74 15.02
CA ILE A 108 -26.02 -6.95 14.04
C ILE A 108 -25.49 -5.59 13.55
N ALA A 109 -26.39 -4.65 13.24
CA ALA A 109 -26.02 -3.30 12.79
C ALA A 109 -25.18 -2.52 13.84
N ILE A 110 -25.50 -2.68 15.13
CA ILE A 110 -24.73 -2.05 16.22
C ILE A 110 -23.36 -2.72 16.34
N TYR A 111 -23.31 -4.04 16.24
CA TYR A 111 -22.07 -4.80 16.30
C TYR A 111 -21.13 -4.42 15.15
N GLU A 112 -21.62 -4.43 13.92
CA GLU A 112 -20.83 -4.03 12.74
C GLU A 112 -20.35 -2.58 12.80
N ARG A 113 -21.23 -1.67 13.28
CA ARG A 113 -20.81 -0.28 13.50
C ARG A 113 -19.69 -0.21 14.53
N THR A 114 -19.76 -1.02 15.59
CA THR A 114 -18.71 -1.09 16.62
C THR A 114 -17.42 -1.69 16.06
N GLU A 115 -17.50 -2.79 15.28
CA GLU A 115 -16.33 -3.36 14.61
C GLU A 115 -15.71 -2.38 13.62
N ARG A 116 -16.50 -1.71 12.77
CA ARG A 116 -15.98 -0.69 11.84
C ARG A 116 -15.34 0.45 12.60
N SER A 117 -15.97 0.96 13.65
CA SER A 117 -15.42 2.02 14.50
C SER A 117 -14.13 1.61 15.21
N ALA A 118 -13.95 0.32 15.49
CA ALA A 118 -12.73 -0.20 16.08
C ALA A 118 -11.54 -0.20 15.12
N VAL A 119 -11.77 -0.28 13.80
CA VAL A 119 -10.71 -0.40 12.80
C VAL A 119 -10.60 0.79 11.85
N THR A 120 -11.60 1.69 11.77
CA THR A 120 -11.58 2.86 10.90
C THR A 120 -11.52 4.17 11.66
N ASP A 121 -11.00 5.21 11.03
CA ASP A 121 -11.08 6.59 11.48
C ASP A 121 -12.46 7.18 11.14
N ALA A 122 -13.16 7.69 12.14
CA ALA A 122 -14.56 8.14 12.00
C ALA A 122 -14.74 9.33 11.05
N LEU A 123 -13.72 10.19 10.89
CA LEU A 123 -13.78 11.37 10.04
C LEU A 123 -13.51 11.01 8.57
N THR A 124 -12.47 10.23 8.31
CA THR A 124 -11.98 9.99 6.96
C THR A 124 -12.49 8.68 6.35
N GLY A 125 -12.94 7.73 7.20
CA GLY A 125 -13.34 6.38 6.79
C GLY A 125 -12.19 5.52 6.25
N LEU A 126 -10.94 5.96 6.37
CA LEU A 126 -9.76 5.12 6.19
C LEU A 126 -9.56 4.24 7.42
N PHE A 127 -8.65 3.28 7.36
CA PHE A 127 -8.27 2.54 8.56
C PHE A 127 -7.67 3.49 9.61
N ASN A 128 -7.81 3.12 10.89
CA ASN A 128 -7.20 3.87 11.98
C ASN A 128 -5.76 3.39 12.25
N HIS A 129 -5.06 4.10 13.12
CA HIS A 129 -3.69 3.78 13.53
C HIS A 129 -3.54 2.34 14.07
N ALA A 130 -4.48 1.87 14.91
CA ALA A 130 -4.38 0.55 15.53
C ALA A 130 -4.46 -0.57 14.48
N TYR A 131 -5.38 -0.48 13.54
CA TYR A 131 -5.47 -1.43 12.42
C TYR A 131 -4.22 -1.39 11.54
N PHE A 132 -3.71 -0.18 11.25
CA PHE A 132 -2.50 -0.02 10.45
C PHE A 132 -1.30 -0.76 11.05
N ILE A 133 -1.06 -0.62 12.36
CA ILE A 133 0.06 -1.32 13.03
C ILE A 133 -0.08 -2.83 12.92
N GLN A 134 -1.29 -3.36 13.07
CA GLN A 134 -1.55 -4.80 12.88
C GLN A 134 -1.31 -5.24 11.43
N ALA A 135 -1.79 -4.46 10.46
CA ALA A 135 -1.59 -4.73 9.04
C ALA A 135 -0.11 -4.68 8.66
N LEU A 136 0.65 -3.68 9.13
CA LEU A 136 2.09 -3.55 8.90
C LEU A 136 2.84 -4.79 9.39
N ASN A 137 2.59 -5.22 10.61
CA ASN A 137 3.23 -6.42 11.18
C ASN A 137 2.93 -7.68 10.35
N ARG A 138 1.67 -7.87 9.98
CA ARG A 138 1.23 -9.01 9.16
C ARG A 138 1.88 -9.00 7.78
N GLU A 139 1.91 -7.86 7.11
CA GLU A 139 2.48 -7.75 5.76
C GLU A 139 4.00 -7.88 5.74
N VAL A 140 4.73 -7.39 6.76
CA VAL A 140 6.18 -7.63 6.89
C VAL A 140 6.48 -9.11 7.09
N LEU A 141 5.70 -9.81 7.94
CA LEU A 141 5.84 -11.26 8.12
C LEU A 141 5.55 -12.03 6.82
N ARG A 142 4.51 -11.63 6.07
CA ARG A 142 4.19 -12.19 4.76
C ARG A 142 5.32 -11.95 3.76
N ALA A 143 5.80 -10.72 3.66
CA ALA A 143 6.88 -10.33 2.77
C ALA A 143 8.17 -11.12 3.08
N ARG A 144 8.51 -11.27 4.37
CA ARG A 144 9.65 -12.08 4.82
C ARG A 144 9.51 -13.55 4.46
N ARG A 145 8.31 -14.14 4.64
CA ARG A 145 8.07 -15.56 4.38
C ARG A 145 8.16 -15.92 2.90
N HIS A 146 7.74 -15.01 2.02
CA HIS A 146 7.62 -15.25 0.58
C HIS A 146 8.64 -14.49 -0.27
N ASP A 147 9.65 -13.88 0.35
CA ASP A 147 10.68 -13.05 -0.32
C ASP A 147 10.06 -11.96 -1.21
N LEU A 148 9.01 -11.30 -0.70
CA LEU A 148 8.28 -10.26 -1.39
C LEU A 148 8.78 -8.87 -0.97
N LYS A 149 8.53 -7.88 -1.82
CA LYS A 149 8.74 -6.46 -1.48
C LYS A 149 7.48 -5.90 -0.83
N LEU A 150 7.69 -5.07 0.19
CA LEU A 150 6.62 -4.28 0.80
C LEU A 150 7.09 -2.85 0.89
N SER A 151 6.34 -1.92 0.33
CA SER A 151 6.64 -0.49 0.48
C SER A 151 5.65 0.18 1.41
N LEU A 152 6.14 1.18 2.13
CA LEU A 152 5.36 2.05 3.00
C LEU A 152 5.56 3.50 2.54
N ALA A 153 4.47 4.22 2.37
CA ALA A 153 4.47 5.66 2.16
C ALA A 153 3.81 6.35 3.36
N MET A 154 4.49 7.32 3.94
CA MET A 154 3.99 8.17 5.01
C MET A 154 3.82 9.59 4.49
N PHE A 155 2.70 10.22 4.79
CA PHE A 155 2.32 11.54 4.30
C PHE A 155 1.86 12.43 5.44
N ASP A 156 2.02 13.73 5.22
CA ASP A 156 1.52 14.77 6.11
C ASP A 156 1.14 16.00 5.29
N LEU A 157 -0.03 16.57 5.56
CA LEU A 157 -0.52 17.79 4.92
C LEU A 157 0.37 18.99 5.27
N ASP A 158 0.76 19.73 4.26
CA ASP A 158 1.66 20.87 4.42
C ASP A 158 0.90 22.06 5.03
N ASP A 159 1.45 22.62 6.13
CA ASP A 159 0.89 23.80 6.82
C ASP A 159 -0.58 23.64 7.32
N PHE A 160 -1.06 22.43 7.54
CA PHE A 160 -2.44 22.14 7.93
C PHE A 160 -2.87 22.90 9.20
N LYS A 161 -1.96 23.06 10.17
CA LYS A 161 -2.24 23.86 11.37
C LYS A 161 -2.64 25.29 11.02
N LYS A 162 -1.96 25.91 10.03
CA LYS A 162 -2.28 27.28 9.58
C LYS A 162 -3.70 27.35 9.01
N VAL A 163 -4.16 26.32 8.35
CA VAL A 163 -5.55 26.24 7.85
C VAL A 163 -6.54 26.22 9.02
N ASN A 164 -6.31 25.35 10.00
CA ASN A 164 -7.15 25.30 11.20
C ASN A 164 -7.19 26.65 11.93
N ASP A 165 -6.03 27.29 12.07
CA ASP A 165 -5.92 28.57 12.76
C ASP A 165 -6.61 29.73 11.99
N THR A 166 -6.66 29.68 10.66
CA THR A 166 -7.20 30.75 9.82
C THR A 166 -8.65 30.53 9.37
N ARG A 167 -9.05 29.28 9.15
CA ARG A 167 -10.37 28.91 8.57
C ARG A 167 -11.23 28.04 9.50
N GLY A 168 -10.69 27.67 10.66
CA GLY A 168 -11.38 26.86 11.66
C GLY A 168 -11.32 25.35 11.38
N HIS A 169 -11.57 24.57 12.43
CA HIS A 169 -11.49 23.09 12.40
C HIS A 169 -12.45 22.43 11.40
N LEU A 170 -13.63 23.03 11.16
CA LEU A 170 -14.59 22.47 10.19
C LEU A 170 -14.04 22.46 8.77
N GLU A 171 -13.23 23.46 8.39
CA GLU A 171 -12.58 23.44 7.07
C GLU A 171 -11.41 22.45 7.06
N GLY A 172 -10.66 22.35 8.16
CA GLY A 172 -9.65 21.30 8.33
C GLY A 172 -10.24 19.89 8.15
N ASP A 173 -11.38 19.61 8.77
CA ASP A 173 -12.07 18.31 8.63
C ASP A 173 -12.48 18.04 7.17
N ARG A 174 -12.97 19.06 6.46
CA ARG A 174 -13.28 18.93 5.01
C ARG A 174 -12.06 18.61 4.16
N ILE A 175 -10.92 19.21 4.49
CA ILE A 175 -9.65 18.93 3.81
C ILE A 175 -9.20 17.50 4.07
N LEU A 176 -9.27 17.04 5.31
CA LEU A 176 -8.95 15.66 5.69
C LEU A 176 -9.82 14.64 4.95
N MET A 177 -11.13 14.87 4.89
CA MET A 177 -12.07 14.01 4.15
C MET A 177 -11.76 13.97 2.64
N LYS A 178 -11.50 15.14 2.02
CA LYS A 178 -11.15 15.22 0.60
C LYS A 178 -9.81 14.54 0.30
N THR A 179 -8.81 14.71 1.17
CA THR A 179 -7.52 14.03 1.08
C THR A 179 -7.67 12.52 1.15
N ALA A 180 -8.45 12.03 2.12
CA ALA A 180 -8.74 10.61 2.27
C ALA A 180 -9.44 10.01 1.04
N ALA A 181 -10.36 10.74 0.42
CA ALA A 181 -11.01 10.33 -0.83
C ALA A 181 -9.98 10.17 -1.97
N VAL A 182 -9.10 11.16 -2.17
CA VAL A 182 -8.03 11.08 -3.18
C VAL A 182 -7.08 9.91 -2.92
N VAL A 183 -6.71 9.67 -1.66
CA VAL A 183 -5.88 8.52 -1.27
C VAL A 183 -6.58 7.22 -1.66
N ARG A 184 -7.83 7.02 -1.25
CA ARG A 184 -8.63 5.80 -1.53
C ARG A 184 -8.76 5.53 -3.03
N GLU A 185 -9.10 6.55 -3.83
CA GLU A 185 -9.23 6.46 -5.29
C GLU A 185 -7.91 6.17 -6.02
N SER A 186 -6.79 6.36 -5.34
CA SER A 186 -5.45 6.16 -5.91
C SER A 186 -4.86 4.78 -5.63
N LEU A 187 -5.53 3.93 -4.88
CA LEU A 187 -5.02 2.67 -4.39
C LEU A 187 -5.72 1.47 -5.03
N ARG A 188 -5.03 0.32 -4.99
CA ARG A 188 -5.57 -0.98 -5.37
C ARG A 188 -6.29 -1.61 -4.18
N GLU A 189 -7.08 -2.62 -4.43
CA GLU A 189 -7.80 -3.38 -3.39
C GLU A 189 -6.86 -4.01 -2.34
N ILE A 190 -5.66 -4.44 -2.76
CA ILE A 190 -4.66 -5.04 -1.86
C ILE A 190 -3.86 -4.01 -1.05
N ASP A 191 -3.91 -2.73 -1.42
CA ASP A 191 -3.21 -1.67 -0.72
C ASP A 191 -4.01 -1.26 0.53
N THR A 192 -3.29 -0.91 1.61
CA THR A 192 -3.94 -0.49 2.86
C THR A 192 -3.63 0.97 3.14
N ALA A 193 -4.66 1.80 3.30
CA ALA A 193 -4.52 3.20 3.69
C ALA A 193 -5.12 3.46 5.05
N ALA A 194 -4.42 4.23 5.88
CA ALA A 194 -4.87 4.62 7.21
C ALA A 194 -4.59 6.09 7.52
N ARG A 195 -5.39 6.67 8.40
CA ARG A 195 -5.06 7.90 9.08
C ARG A 195 -4.21 7.56 10.30
N TYR A 196 -2.94 7.99 10.29
CA TYR A 196 -1.96 7.65 11.29
C TYR A 196 -2.00 8.59 12.50
N GLY A 197 -2.20 9.87 12.24
CA GLY A 197 -2.28 10.95 13.22
C GLY A 197 -3.29 12.01 12.81
N GLY A 198 -3.18 13.21 13.36
CA GLY A 198 -4.10 14.31 13.08
C GLY A 198 -4.22 14.66 11.60
N GLU A 199 -3.10 14.92 10.95
CA GLU A 199 -2.98 15.30 9.53
C GLU A 199 -2.11 14.32 8.73
N GLU A 200 -1.76 13.18 9.36
CA GLU A 200 -0.85 12.17 8.82
C GLU A 200 -1.61 10.98 8.25
N PHE A 201 -1.18 10.54 7.07
CA PHE A 201 -1.70 9.39 6.37
C PHE A 201 -0.59 8.40 6.07
N VAL A 202 -0.89 7.10 6.15
CA VAL A 202 0.05 6.03 5.83
C VAL A 202 -0.57 5.05 4.86
N ILE A 203 0.28 4.51 3.98
CA ILE A 203 -0.15 3.56 2.95
C ILE A 203 0.83 2.40 2.92
N LEU A 204 0.31 1.18 3.04
CA LEU A 204 1.04 -0.06 2.76
C LEU A 204 0.78 -0.48 1.32
N LEU A 205 1.85 -0.80 0.61
CA LEU A 205 1.85 -1.20 -0.78
C LEU A 205 2.53 -2.59 -0.90
N PRO A 206 1.76 -3.68 -0.72
CA PRO A 206 2.29 -5.03 -0.89
C PRO A 206 2.82 -5.26 -2.31
N GLU A 207 3.83 -6.11 -2.43
CA GLU A 207 4.44 -6.52 -3.70
C GLU A 207 4.85 -5.34 -4.60
N THR A 208 5.21 -4.21 -3.97
CA THR A 208 5.52 -2.96 -4.66
C THR A 208 6.96 -2.56 -4.38
N SER A 209 7.72 -2.32 -5.44
CA SER A 209 9.10 -1.86 -5.35
C SER A 209 9.17 -0.39 -4.93
N ARG A 210 10.34 0.05 -4.46
CA ARG A 210 10.62 1.46 -4.11
C ARG A 210 10.22 2.44 -5.23
N ALA A 211 10.56 2.13 -6.49
CA ALA A 211 10.20 2.95 -7.62
C ALA A 211 8.68 2.99 -7.86
N GLY A 212 8.02 1.84 -7.75
CA GLY A 212 6.56 1.73 -7.86
C GLY A 212 5.85 2.51 -6.76
N ALA A 213 6.33 2.41 -5.52
CA ALA A 213 5.78 3.14 -4.38
C ALA A 213 5.95 4.67 -4.53
N HIS A 214 7.10 5.12 -5.04
CA HIS A 214 7.31 6.53 -5.36
C HIS A 214 6.31 7.04 -6.41
N VAL A 215 6.05 6.26 -7.47
CA VAL A 215 5.06 6.62 -8.50
C VAL A 215 3.66 6.74 -7.92
N VAL A 216 3.26 5.80 -7.06
CA VAL A 216 1.94 5.86 -6.38
C VAL A 216 1.89 7.08 -5.45
N ALA A 217 2.91 7.30 -4.64
CA ALA A 217 2.98 8.43 -3.71
C ALA A 217 2.96 9.79 -4.44
N ASP A 218 3.74 9.96 -5.52
CA ASP A 218 3.75 11.21 -6.30
C ASP A 218 2.43 11.43 -7.06
N ARG A 219 1.76 10.36 -7.51
CA ARG A 219 0.40 10.45 -8.08
C ARG A 219 -0.59 11.00 -7.05
N ILE A 220 -0.56 10.50 -5.81
CA ILE A 220 -1.41 10.99 -4.73
C ILE A 220 -1.12 12.47 -4.45
N ARG A 221 0.16 12.82 -4.30
CA ARG A 221 0.59 14.21 -4.08
C ARG A 221 0.04 15.15 -5.16
N ARG A 222 0.22 14.81 -6.45
CA ARG A 222 -0.27 15.62 -7.57
C ARG A 222 -1.79 15.77 -7.58
N ARG A 223 -2.51 14.67 -7.33
CA ARG A 223 -3.98 14.71 -7.28
C ARG A 223 -4.49 15.57 -6.13
N ILE A 224 -3.80 15.59 -4.98
CA ILE A 224 -4.12 16.46 -3.86
C ILE A 224 -3.84 17.92 -4.25
N GLU A 225 -2.67 18.23 -4.80
CA GLU A 225 -2.34 19.56 -5.31
C GLU A 225 -3.37 20.06 -6.34
N GLU A 226 -3.80 19.21 -7.28
CA GLU A 226 -4.83 19.53 -8.28
C GLU A 226 -6.21 19.72 -7.65
N ARG A 227 -6.57 18.87 -6.66
CA ARG A 227 -7.88 18.92 -5.98
C ARG A 227 -8.11 20.22 -5.21
N PHE A 228 -7.03 20.79 -4.67
CA PHE A 228 -7.05 22.02 -3.89
C PHE A 228 -6.57 23.25 -4.69
N ARG A 229 -6.38 23.13 -6.00
CA ARG A 229 -6.05 24.25 -6.87
C ARG A 229 -7.30 25.04 -7.22
N GLY A 230 -7.49 26.20 -6.61
CA GLY A 230 -8.63 27.11 -6.88
C GLY A 230 -8.39 28.50 -6.33
N ARG A 231 -9.07 29.54 -6.89
CA ARG A 231 -8.95 30.93 -6.42
C ARG A 231 -9.46 31.13 -4.99
N ASP A 232 -10.49 30.36 -4.61
CA ASP A 232 -11.16 30.47 -3.30
C ASP A 232 -10.90 29.23 -2.40
N ALA A 233 -10.12 28.24 -2.87
CA ALA A 233 -9.74 27.08 -2.10
C ALA A 233 -8.37 27.28 -1.41
N PRO A 234 -8.17 26.72 -0.21
CA PRO A 234 -6.82 26.66 0.36
C PRO A 234 -5.93 25.90 -0.60
N GLN A 235 -4.74 26.44 -0.92
CA GLN A 235 -3.74 25.74 -1.71
C GLN A 235 -3.06 24.71 -0.81
N GLU A 236 -3.77 23.59 -0.56
CA GLU A 236 -3.22 22.52 0.24
C GLU A 236 -2.34 21.61 -0.60
N THR A 237 -1.21 21.27 -0.03
CA THR A 237 -0.28 20.30 -0.57
C THR A 237 0.04 19.22 0.46
N ILE A 238 0.68 18.16 0.02
CA ILE A 238 1.08 17.06 0.88
C ILE A 238 2.52 16.69 0.61
N SER A 239 3.26 16.45 1.68
CA SER A 239 4.61 15.89 1.63
C SER A 239 4.59 14.43 2.01
N GLY A 240 5.53 13.63 1.47
CA GLY A 240 5.58 12.22 1.82
C GLY A 240 6.99 11.64 1.80
N GLY A 241 7.16 10.58 2.60
CA GLY A 241 8.35 9.74 2.64
C GLY A 241 8.02 8.30 2.27
N VAL A 242 8.90 7.65 1.52
CA VAL A 242 8.74 6.26 1.06
C VAL A 242 9.92 5.42 1.52
N ALA A 243 9.62 4.25 2.10
CA ALA A 243 10.59 3.22 2.46
C ALA A 243 10.13 1.84 1.98
N THR A 244 11.07 0.93 1.70
CA THR A 244 10.78 -0.39 1.13
C THR A 244 11.51 -1.49 1.91
N TYR A 245 10.78 -2.52 2.31
CA TYR A 245 11.30 -3.78 2.83
C TYR A 245 11.65 -4.73 1.66
N PRO A 246 12.76 -5.46 1.67
CA PRO A 246 13.82 -5.43 2.70
C PRO A 246 14.92 -4.38 2.43
N GLU A 247 14.80 -3.55 1.39
CA GLU A 247 15.86 -2.68 0.88
C GLU A 247 16.28 -1.57 1.87
N ASP A 248 15.30 -1.00 2.60
CA ASP A 248 15.52 0.13 3.51
C ASP A 248 15.41 -0.26 4.99
N ALA A 249 14.72 -1.37 5.27
CA ALA A 249 14.39 -1.79 6.62
C ALA A 249 14.22 -3.31 6.70
N THR A 250 14.43 -3.89 7.89
CA THR A 250 14.30 -5.32 8.16
C THR A 250 13.23 -5.64 9.20
N SER A 251 12.65 -4.62 9.84
CA SER A 251 11.54 -4.73 10.79
C SER A 251 10.41 -3.76 10.46
N PRO A 252 9.19 -3.99 10.98
CA PRO A 252 8.06 -3.07 10.83
C PRO A 252 8.36 -1.66 11.36
N GLU A 253 8.96 -1.58 12.56
CA GLU A 253 9.28 -0.33 13.23
C GLU A 253 10.34 0.46 12.44
N ASP A 254 11.35 -0.26 11.90
CA ASP A 254 12.40 0.37 11.11
C ASP A 254 11.84 0.87 9.78
N LEU A 255 10.90 0.14 9.16
CA LEU A 255 10.24 0.56 7.92
C LEU A 255 9.44 1.85 8.12
N LEU A 256 8.69 1.92 9.23
CA LEU A 256 7.94 3.12 9.60
C LEU A 256 8.87 4.31 9.86
N ARG A 257 9.90 4.12 10.68
CA ARG A 257 10.90 5.14 11.00
C ARG A 257 11.60 5.68 9.73
N ARG A 258 11.92 4.79 8.79
CA ARG A 258 12.51 5.19 7.51
C ARG A 258 11.57 6.02 6.66
N ALA A 259 10.30 5.64 6.57
CA ALA A 259 9.33 6.46 5.85
C ALA A 259 9.15 7.85 6.48
N ASP A 260 9.13 7.93 7.82
CA ASP A 260 9.07 9.19 8.56
C ASP A 260 10.31 10.07 8.30
N GLU A 261 11.53 9.49 8.33
CA GLU A 261 12.75 10.21 7.93
C GLU A 261 12.66 10.81 6.53
N GLY A 262 12.01 10.08 5.59
CA GLY A 262 11.74 10.58 4.25
C GLY A 262 10.78 11.76 4.24
N LEU A 263 9.69 11.66 4.99
CA LEU A 263 8.70 12.72 5.16
C LEU A 263 9.34 14.00 5.75
N TYR A 264 10.12 13.84 6.82
CA TYR A 264 10.85 14.96 7.43
C TYR A 264 11.75 15.68 6.40
N ARG A 265 12.47 14.92 5.57
CA ARG A 265 13.30 15.51 4.49
C ARG A 265 12.44 16.20 3.44
N ALA A 266 11.30 15.60 3.04
CA ALA A 266 10.40 16.24 2.09
C ALA A 266 9.92 17.61 2.58
N LYS A 267 9.57 17.72 3.86
CA LYS A 267 9.19 19.00 4.49
C LYS A 267 10.34 20.00 4.55
N ALA A 268 11.55 19.55 4.94
CA ALA A 268 12.74 20.39 5.03
C ALA A 268 13.20 20.89 3.65
N ASP A 269 13.07 20.09 2.60
CA ASP A 269 13.49 20.42 1.23
C ASP A 269 12.48 21.34 0.48
N GLY A 270 11.43 21.84 1.16
CA GLY A 270 10.48 22.83 0.62
C GLY A 270 9.10 22.29 0.33
N LYS A 271 8.68 21.21 1.00
CA LYS A 271 7.32 20.66 0.97
C LYS A 271 6.84 20.21 -0.43
N ASN A 272 5.56 19.79 -0.55
CA ASN A 272 4.91 19.36 -1.79
C ASN A 272 5.76 18.39 -2.62
N ARG A 273 6.33 17.37 -1.97
CA ARG A 273 7.20 16.38 -2.62
C ARG A 273 7.22 15.04 -1.91
N ILE A 274 7.71 14.03 -2.64
CA ILE A 274 7.93 12.69 -2.13
C ILE A 274 9.43 12.42 -2.04
N THR A 275 9.91 11.98 -0.89
CA THR A 275 11.31 11.62 -0.66
C THR A 275 11.42 10.12 -0.35
N MET A 276 12.36 9.46 -1.00
CA MET A 276 12.72 8.06 -0.71
C MET A 276 13.90 8.00 0.25
N VAL A 277 13.81 7.14 1.28
CA VAL A 277 14.93 6.88 2.20
C VAL A 277 15.80 5.76 1.67
N GLY A 278 17.11 5.85 1.87
CA GLY A 278 18.08 4.83 1.44
C GLY A 278 18.79 5.09 0.11
N GLY A 279 18.36 6.10 -0.65
CA GLY A 279 19.19 6.67 -1.72
C GLY A 279 19.88 7.92 -1.24
N GLU A 280 21.19 8.06 -1.40
CA GLU A 280 21.82 9.37 -1.51
C GLU A 280 20.86 10.32 -2.26
N ARG A 281 20.85 11.63 -1.96
CA ARG A 281 20.07 12.71 -2.63
C ARG A 281 19.89 12.46 -4.14
N ARG A 282 19.04 11.50 -4.54
CA ARG A 282 18.84 11.18 -5.96
C ARG A 282 17.64 11.96 -6.45
N ARG A 283 17.92 13.10 -7.03
CA ARG A 283 16.90 13.95 -7.70
C ARG A 283 16.21 13.26 -8.90
N HIS A 284 16.69 12.08 -9.34
CA HIS A 284 16.23 11.44 -10.58
C HIS A 284 16.20 9.93 -10.46
N LEU A 285 15.14 9.31 -11.02
CA LEU A 285 15.03 7.86 -11.18
C LEU A 285 16.23 7.31 -11.96
N ARG A 286 16.82 6.21 -11.49
CA ARG A 286 17.91 5.52 -12.19
C ARG A 286 17.37 4.25 -12.85
N VAL A 287 17.68 4.10 -14.12
CA VAL A 287 17.34 2.91 -14.90
C VAL A 287 18.61 2.09 -15.10
N SER A 288 18.54 0.79 -14.78
CA SER A 288 19.65 -0.14 -15.04
C SER A 288 19.80 -0.35 -16.55
N VAL A 289 21.02 -0.16 -17.03
CA VAL A 289 21.35 -0.30 -18.44
C VAL A 289 22.69 -1.02 -18.57
N SER A 290 22.96 -1.63 -19.74
CA SER A 290 24.25 -2.21 -20.05
C SER A 290 24.70 -1.74 -21.43
N HIS A 291 25.13 -0.48 -21.51
CA HIS A 291 25.47 0.15 -22.80
C HIS A 291 26.95 0.53 -22.89
N PRO A 292 27.68 0.18 -23.98
CA PRO A 292 29.05 0.57 -24.16
C PRO A 292 29.13 2.09 -24.44
N LEU A 293 30.15 2.74 -23.89
CA LEU A 293 30.44 4.16 -24.12
C LEU A 293 31.95 4.44 -24.05
N LEU A 294 32.34 5.60 -24.54
CA LEU A 294 33.71 6.10 -24.39
C LEU A 294 33.73 7.24 -23.36
N LEU A 295 34.58 7.11 -22.36
CA LEU A 295 34.85 8.18 -21.41
C LEU A 295 36.11 8.92 -21.83
N ARG A 296 36.01 10.25 -21.97
CA ARG A 296 37.13 11.16 -22.22
C ARG A 296 37.38 11.97 -20.95
N ALA A 297 38.61 11.90 -20.42
CA ALA A 297 39.05 12.67 -19.29
C ALA A 297 40.39 13.31 -19.67
N ARG A 298 40.45 14.64 -19.73
CA ARG A 298 41.62 15.41 -20.23
C ARG A 298 42.07 14.85 -21.62
N SER A 299 43.30 14.33 -21.73
CA SER A 299 43.87 13.74 -22.94
C SER A 299 43.59 12.23 -23.13
N THR A 300 42.98 11.57 -22.15
CA THR A 300 42.80 10.11 -22.18
C THR A 300 41.39 9.72 -22.66
N ARG A 301 41.32 8.67 -23.53
CA ARG A 301 40.08 8.03 -23.93
C ARG A 301 40.05 6.61 -23.37
N ARG A 302 38.96 6.22 -22.71
CA ARG A 302 38.82 4.90 -22.10
C ARG A 302 37.49 4.27 -22.50
N ALA A 303 37.54 3.00 -22.86
CA ALA A 303 36.30 2.22 -23.04
C ALA A 303 35.65 2.00 -21.68
N ALA A 304 34.36 2.27 -21.60
CA ALA A 304 33.56 2.16 -20.39
C ALA A 304 32.19 1.56 -20.71
N ARG A 305 31.42 1.15 -19.69
CA ARG A 305 30.07 0.64 -19.83
C ARG A 305 29.16 1.35 -18.83
N ALA A 306 28.05 1.90 -19.29
CA ALA A 306 27.01 2.41 -18.42
C ALA A 306 26.32 1.25 -17.70
N LYS A 307 26.20 1.31 -16.38
CA LYS A 307 25.46 0.36 -15.52
C LYS A 307 24.07 0.87 -15.13
N ASN A 308 23.98 2.15 -14.87
CA ASN A 308 22.70 2.81 -14.68
C ASN A 308 22.76 4.27 -15.10
N VAL A 309 21.62 4.84 -15.40
CA VAL A 309 21.48 6.19 -15.89
C VAL A 309 20.27 6.89 -15.30
N SER A 310 20.38 8.19 -15.07
CA SER A 310 19.30 9.07 -14.63
C SER A 310 19.45 10.44 -15.31
N ALA A 311 18.41 11.29 -15.22
CA ALA A 311 18.48 12.65 -15.77
C ALA A 311 19.63 13.49 -15.18
N GLY A 312 20.08 13.21 -13.95
CA GLY A 312 21.17 13.92 -13.29
C GLY A 312 22.54 13.25 -13.36
N GLY A 313 22.67 12.00 -13.85
CA GLY A 313 23.97 11.33 -13.87
C GLY A 313 23.98 9.89 -14.35
N LEU A 314 25.18 9.32 -14.50
CA LEU A 314 25.43 7.96 -14.89
C LEU A 314 26.36 7.25 -13.89
N LEU A 315 26.15 5.96 -13.69
CA LEU A 315 27.12 5.04 -13.12
C LEU A 315 27.81 4.28 -14.26
N VAL A 316 29.13 4.32 -14.26
CA VAL A 316 29.92 3.79 -15.37
C VAL A 316 31.01 2.87 -14.83
N SER A 317 31.17 1.67 -15.42
CA SER A 317 32.27 0.76 -15.12
C SER A 317 33.41 0.92 -16.12
N LEU A 318 34.68 0.88 -15.64
CA LEU A 318 35.87 1.05 -16.47
C LEU A 318 37.11 0.38 -15.85
N ARG A 319 38.20 0.24 -16.66
CA ARG A 319 39.45 -0.45 -16.28
C ARG A 319 40.45 0.39 -15.47
N GLY A 320 40.11 1.49 -14.90
CA GLY A 320 41.05 2.27 -14.08
C GLY A 320 40.38 3.46 -13.45
N PRO A 321 40.86 3.94 -12.31
CA PRO A 321 40.23 5.04 -11.60
C PRO A 321 40.31 6.35 -12.38
N VAL A 322 39.29 7.18 -12.21
CA VAL A 322 39.27 8.57 -12.63
C VAL A 322 39.04 9.41 -11.36
N PRO A 323 39.90 10.32 -10.97
CA PRO A 323 39.79 11.06 -9.71
C PRO A 323 38.42 11.76 -9.55
N VAL A 324 37.90 11.79 -8.32
CA VAL A 324 36.73 12.62 -7.97
C VAL A 324 37.04 14.09 -8.29
N GLY A 325 36.04 14.82 -8.79
CA GLY A 325 36.22 16.21 -9.25
C GLY A 325 36.68 16.34 -10.70
N SER A 326 37.08 15.25 -11.39
CA SER A 326 37.49 15.31 -12.78
C SER A 326 36.32 15.64 -13.72
N ASN A 327 36.54 16.60 -14.62
CA ASN A 327 35.62 16.84 -15.75
C ASN A 327 35.78 15.74 -16.78
N VAL A 328 34.67 15.12 -17.17
CA VAL A 328 34.61 14.02 -18.14
C VAL A 328 33.56 14.26 -19.21
N THR A 329 33.83 13.75 -20.40
CA THR A 329 32.84 13.67 -21.48
C THR A 329 32.54 12.20 -21.76
N LEU A 330 31.28 11.80 -21.66
CA LEU A 330 30.77 10.49 -21.96
C LEU A 330 30.25 10.50 -23.41
N VAL A 331 30.84 9.71 -24.27
CA VAL A 331 30.44 9.62 -25.69
C VAL A 331 29.68 8.31 -25.87
N ILE A 332 28.42 8.43 -26.18
CA ILE A 332 27.52 7.29 -26.44
C ILE A 332 27.52 7.04 -27.93
N PRO A 333 27.96 5.85 -28.40
CA PRO A 333 27.93 5.50 -29.81
C PRO A 333 26.49 5.42 -30.34
N PRO A 334 26.26 5.70 -31.62
CA PRO A 334 24.93 5.61 -32.20
C PRO A 334 24.50 4.16 -32.43
N ALA A 335 23.23 3.86 -32.19
CA ALA A 335 22.56 2.66 -32.74
C ALA A 335 22.10 2.89 -34.22
N GLY A 336 22.41 4.06 -34.77
CA GLY A 336 22.11 4.60 -36.10
C GLY A 336 22.13 6.13 -36.01
N GLY A 337 23.07 6.82 -36.66
CA GLY A 337 23.18 8.29 -36.69
C GLY A 337 24.40 8.86 -35.94
N THR A 338 24.36 10.09 -35.47
CA THR A 338 25.48 10.81 -34.80
C THR A 338 25.71 10.39 -33.35
N SER A 339 26.97 10.26 -32.92
CA SER A 339 27.34 10.01 -31.51
C SER A 339 26.92 11.18 -30.62
N MET A 340 26.46 10.89 -29.40
CA MET A 340 26.07 11.88 -28.42
C MET A 340 27.14 12.04 -27.36
N ALA A 341 27.48 13.29 -27.01
CA ALA A 341 28.45 13.62 -25.97
C ALA A 341 27.74 14.28 -24.75
N LEU A 342 27.90 13.69 -23.58
CA LEU A 342 27.40 14.22 -22.31
C LEU A 342 28.59 14.68 -21.45
N ARG A 343 28.60 15.94 -21.01
CA ARG A 343 29.59 16.46 -20.09
C ARG A 343 29.17 16.30 -18.65
N GLY A 344 30.13 15.97 -17.77
CA GLY A 344 29.86 15.80 -16.35
C GLY A 344 31.12 15.83 -15.51
N VAL A 345 30.88 15.70 -14.19
CA VAL A 345 31.95 15.68 -13.18
C VAL A 345 31.89 14.37 -12.44
N VAL A 346 33.03 13.74 -12.20
CA VAL A 346 33.14 12.54 -11.39
C VAL A 346 32.87 12.88 -9.94
N VAL A 347 31.83 12.30 -9.32
CA VAL A 347 31.42 12.56 -7.94
C VAL A 347 31.69 11.39 -6.99
N ARG A 348 31.98 10.22 -7.54
CA ARG A 348 32.22 8.99 -6.75
C ARG A 348 33.12 8.05 -7.54
N VAL A 349 34.04 7.37 -6.84
CA VAL A 349 34.90 6.31 -7.39
C VAL A 349 34.91 5.17 -6.40
N GLU A 350 34.57 3.96 -6.86
CA GLU A 350 34.61 2.75 -6.05
C GLU A 350 35.35 1.64 -6.79
N LYS A 351 36.04 0.80 -6.03
CA LYS A 351 36.61 -0.44 -6.56
C LYS A 351 35.54 -1.50 -6.49
N ALA A 352 35.01 -1.91 -7.65
CA ALA A 352 34.03 -2.98 -7.73
C ALA A 352 34.74 -4.34 -7.67
N GLY A 353 34.11 -5.32 -7.01
CA GLY A 353 34.56 -6.72 -7.07
C GLY A 353 34.51 -7.25 -8.51
N HIS A 354 35.08 -8.44 -8.73
CA HIS A 354 35.33 -9.13 -10.00
C HIS A 354 34.16 -9.14 -11.01
N ASP A 355 34.00 -8.06 -11.76
CA ASP A 355 33.03 -7.99 -12.85
C ASP A 355 33.76 -7.71 -14.19
N GLY A 356 34.02 -8.78 -14.96
CA GLY A 356 34.45 -8.71 -16.36
C GLY A 356 35.73 -7.88 -16.64
N GLY A 357 36.69 -7.80 -15.70
CA GLY A 357 37.96 -7.08 -15.90
C GLY A 357 37.86 -5.56 -15.84
N ARG A 358 36.80 -5.01 -15.29
CA ARG A 358 36.57 -3.56 -15.06
C ARG A 358 36.41 -3.28 -13.56
N PRO A 359 37.50 -3.19 -12.80
CA PRO A 359 37.48 -3.16 -11.34
C PRO A 359 37.03 -1.82 -10.72
N TYR A 360 36.63 -0.81 -11.51
CA TYR A 360 36.24 0.50 -11.01
C TYR A 360 34.85 0.90 -11.49
N GLU A 361 34.04 1.43 -10.56
CA GLU A 361 32.79 2.11 -10.83
C GLU A 361 32.90 3.58 -10.49
N ILE A 362 32.51 4.44 -11.41
CA ILE A 362 32.49 5.88 -11.19
C ILE A 362 31.09 6.44 -11.33
N GLY A 363 30.69 7.27 -10.40
CA GLY A 363 29.47 8.09 -10.50
C GLY A 363 29.81 9.42 -11.20
N VAL A 364 29.12 9.71 -12.29
CA VAL A 364 29.26 10.95 -13.03
C VAL A 364 27.99 11.77 -12.89
N ARG A 365 28.09 12.98 -12.34
CA ARG A 365 27.02 13.98 -12.33
C ARG A 365 27.08 14.78 -13.62
N LEU A 366 25.97 14.87 -14.35
CA LEU A 366 25.88 15.64 -15.60
C LEU A 366 25.85 17.16 -15.32
N ALA A 367 26.51 17.94 -16.19
CA ALA A 367 26.68 19.37 -16.04
C ALA A 367 25.40 20.21 -16.28
N ALA A 368 24.40 19.65 -16.92
CA ALA A 368 23.06 20.24 -17.10
C ALA A 368 21.97 19.19 -17.09
N GLU A 369 20.85 19.50 -16.43
CA GLU A 369 19.56 18.82 -16.63
C GLU A 369 19.06 19.17 -18.03
N SER A 370 19.52 18.47 -19.06
CA SER A 370 19.21 18.87 -20.42
C SER A 370 18.38 17.84 -21.13
N THR A 371 17.56 18.33 -22.05
CA THR A 371 16.89 17.57 -23.12
C THR A 371 17.81 16.54 -23.78
N ALA A 372 19.13 16.80 -23.77
CA ALA A 372 20.17 15.88 -24.25
C ALA A 372 20.31 14.63 -23.36
N ALA A 373 20.21 14.74 -22.03
CA ALA A 373 20.24 13.58 -21.12
C ALA A 373 19.01 12.68 -21.32
N LEU A 374 17.82 13.26 -21.48
CA LEU A 374 16.59 12.53 -21.80
C LEU A 374 16.64 11.85 -23.17
N ARG A 375 17.24 12.50 -24.18
CA ARG A 375 17.48 11.90 -25.49
C ARG A 375 18.49 10.75 -25.42
N ALA A 376 19.51 10.86 -24.57
CA ALA A 376 20.47 9.79 -24.33
C ALA A 376 19.80 8.59 -23.63
N LEU A 377 18.92 8.82 -22.68
CA LEU A 377 18.12 7.80 -22.00
C LEU A 377 17.25 7.00 -22.97
N ARG A 378 16.57 7.66 -23.89
CA ARG A 378 15.77 7.03 -24.95
C ARG A 378 16.63 6.17 -25.89
N ARG A 379 17.84 6.59 -26.21
CA ARG A 379 18.75 5.85 -27.12
C ARG A 379 19.33 4.57 -26.50
N ILE A 380 19.52 4.52 -25.21
CA ILE A 380 20.05 3.33 -24.49
C ILE A 380 18.95 2.39 -23.99
N GLY A 381 17.71 2.57 -24.46
CA GLY A 381 16.57 1.68 -24.15
C GLY A 381 16.04 1.81 -22.74
N ALA A 382 16.19 2.98 -22.10
CA ALA A 382 15.77 3.23 -20.73
C ALA A 382 14.39 3.90 -20.60
N TYR A 383 13.70 4.14 -21.75
CA TYR A 383 12.31 4.65 -21.85
C TYR A 383 11.64 4.12 -23.13
#